data_163efad1afaa074f774f620020a328e6
#
_entry.id   163efad1afaa074f774f620020a328e6
#
_cell.length_a   1.000
_cell.length_b   1.000
_cell.length_c   1.000
_cell.angle_alpha   90.00
_cell.angle_beta   90.00
_cell.angle_gamma   90.00
#
_symmetry.space_group_name_H-M   'P 1'
#
loop_
_entity.id
_entity.type
_entity.pdbx_description
1 polymer ?
#
loop_
_entity_poly.entity_id
_entity_poly.type
_entity_poly.pdbx_seq_one_letter_code
_entity_poly.pdbx_strand_id
1 'polypeptide(L)'
;MSKSLGNGIDPLEVIDKYGADALRLTLMTGNAPGNDMRFYWEKVEASRNFANKIWNASRFIMMNLEKAEVPSEMPKDKLTLADKWILSKVNTLATEVTDNMDRYELGIAVQKVYDFIWEEFCDWYIEMVKPRLYLSLIHI
;
A
#
# COMPACT_ATOMS: atom_id res chain seq x y z
N MET A 1 16.82 -0.46 -25.36
CA MET A 1 17.67 -1.40 -24.62
C MET A 1 18.25 -2.41 -25.62
N SER A 2 19.55 -2.65 -25.57
CA SER A 2 20.22 -3.64 -26.43
C SER A 2 21.12 -4.49 -25.54
N LYS A 3 21.04 -5.81 -25.69
CA LYS A 3 21.94 -6.74 -24.98
C LYS A 3 23.41 -6.51 -25.34
N SER A 4 23.70 -6.08 -26.59
CA SER A 4 25.03 -5.79 -27.06
C SER A 4 25.67 -4.53 -26.44
N LEU A 5 24.87 -3.64 -25.89
CA LEU A 5 25.31 -2.42 -25.21
C LEU A 5 25.40 -2.56 -23.69
N GLY A 6 25.09 -3.74 -23.15
CA GLY A 6 25.11 -4.00 -21.70
C GLY A 6 24.09 -3.18 -20.89
N ASN A 7 23.12 -2.53 -21.54
CA ASN A 7 22.10 -1.71 -20.91
C ASN A 7 20.72 -2.39 -20.84
N GLY A 8 20.68 -3.70 -21.09
CA GLY A 8 19.50 -4.52 -20.92
C GLY A 8 19.41 -5.01 -19.47
N ILE A 9 18.21 -4.95 -18.90
CA ILE A 9 17.92 -5.52 -17.58
C ILE A 9 17.11 -6.78 -17.81
N ASP A 10 17.55 -7.91 -17.23
CA ASP A 10 16.78 -9.14 -17.26
C ASP A 10 15.69 -9.11 -16.18
N PRO A 11 14.39 -9.15 -16.55
CA PRO A 11 13.31 -9.19 -15.58
C PRO A 11 13.41 -10.37 -14.61
N LEU A 12 13.94 -11.51 -15.03
CA LEU A 12 14.08 -12.69 -14.17
C LEU A 12 15.11 -12.46 -13.07
N GLU A 13 16.23 -11.80 -13.38
CA GLU A 13 17.23 -11.41 -12.38
C GLU A 13 16.64 -10.45 -11.34
N VAL A 14 15.78 -9.51 -11.77
CA VAL A 14 15.08 -8.60 -10.86
C VAL A 14 14.11 -9.36 -9.96
N ILE A 15 13.36 -10.32 -10.52
CA ILE A 15 12.39 -11.14 -9.78
C ILE A 15 13.10 -12.01 -8.75
N ASP A 16 14.20 -12.64 -9.10
CA ASP A 16 14.98 -13.48 -8.19
C ASP A 16 15.52 -12.68 -7.00
N LYS A 17 15.92 -11.44 -7.22
CA LYS A 17 16.52 -10.60 -6.18
C LYS A 17 15.50 -9.84 -5.33
N TYR A 18 14.43 -9.33 -5.93
CA TYR A 18 13.48 -8.43 -5.25
C TYR A 18 12.04 -8.94 -5.19
N GLY A 19 11.72 -9.98 -5.93
CA GLY A 19 10.37 -10.51 -6.07
C GLY A 19 9.57 -9.91 -7.22
N ALA A 20 8.61 -10.68 -7.73
CA ALA A 20 7.78 -10.29 -8.87
C ALA A 20 6.90 -9.06 -8.58
N ASP A 21 6.38 -8.95 -7.38
CA ASP A 21 5.51 -7.83 -7.00
C ASP A 21 6.26 -6.50 -6.94
N ALA A 22 7.52 -6.50 -6.49
CA ALA A 22 8.36 -5.31 -6.49
C ALA A 22 8.60 -4.82 -7.93
N LEU A 23 8.90 -5.74 -8.86
CA LEU A 23 9.07 -5.38 -10.27
C LEU A 23 7.77 -4.83 -10.86
N ARG A 24 6.63 -5.51 -10.65
CA ARG A 24 5.32 -5.09 -11.16
C ARG A 24 4.92 -3.71 -10.64
N LEU A 25 5.08 -3.45 -9.33
CA LEU A 25 4.80 -2.15 -8.75
C LEU A 25 5.70 -1.06 -9.35
N THR A 26 7.00 -1.35 -9.50
CA THR A 26 7.96 -0.41 -10.10
C THR A 26 7.56 -0.03 -11.52
N LEU A 27 7.11 -1.00 -12.33
CA LEU A 27 6.68 -0.76 -13.71
C LEU A 27 5.37 0.04 -13.80
N MET A 28 4.51 -0.06 -12.79
CA MET A 28 3.24 0.67 -12.76
C MET A 28 3.35 2.07 -12.17
N THR A 29 4.37 2.33 -11.35
CA THR A 29 4.57 3.63 -10.71
C THR A 29 5.46 4.55 -11.53
N GLY A 30 5.09 5.83 -11.61
CA GLY A 30 5.93 6.87 -12.22
C GLY A 30 5.94 6.90 -13.75
N ASN A 31 5.00 6.21 -14.40
CA ASN A 31 4.82 6.26 -15.84
C ASN A 31 3.75 7.28 -16.22
N ALA A 32 4.11 8.22 -17.07
CA ALA A 32 3.15 9.04 -17.80
C ALA A 32 2.98 8.45 -19.21
N PRO A 33 1.75 8.38 -19.76
CA PRO A 33 1.52 7.92 -21.11
C PRO A 33 2.41 8.64 -22.14
N GLY A 34 3.05 7.89 -23.02
CA GLY A 34 3.92 8.43 -24.07
C GLY A 34 5.37 8.76 -23.66
N ASN A 35 5.75 8.55 -22.41
CA ASN A 35 7.11 8.75 -21.94
C ASN A 35 7.86 7.44 -21.72
N ASP A 36 9.14 7.42 -22.05
CA ASP A 36 10.03 6.32 -21.74
C ASP A 36 10.31 6.25 -20.23
N MET A 37 10.18 5.08 -19.65
CA MET A 37 10.53 4.85 -18.27
C MET A 37 12.01 4.53 -18.13
N ARG A 38 12.71 5.29 -17.27
CA ARG A 38 14.04 4.92 -16.82
C ARG A 38 13.94 3.94 -15.66
N PHE A 39 14.59 2.80 -15.81
CA PHE A 39 14.66 1.78 -14.76
C PHE A 39 15.83 2.07 -13.82
N TYR A 40 15.54 2.08 -12.51
CA TYR A 40 16.52 2.24 -11.44
C TYR A 40 16.34 1.14 -10.40
N TRP A 41 17.42 0.54 -9.95
CA TRP A 41 17.40 -0.49 -8.92
C TRP A 41 16.83 0.01 -7.59
N GLU A 42 17.10 1.26 -7.26
CA GLU A 42 16.59 1.93 -6.06
C GLU A 42 15.06 2.01 -6.05
N LYS A 43 14.42 2.15 -7.22
CA LYS A 43 12.96 2.11 -7.33
C LYS A 43 12.39 0.72 -7.04
N VAL A 44 13.07 -0.32 -7.51
CA VAL A 44 12.65 -1.70 -7.24
C VAL A 44 12.80 -2.03 -5.76
N GLU A 45 13.88 -1.59 -5.14
CA GLU A 45 14.10 -1.73 -3.71
C GLU A 45 13.03 -0.98 -2.89
N ALA A 46 12.71 0.25 -3.27
CA ALA A 46 11.62 1.02 -2.65
C ALA A 46 10.26 0.30 -2.77
N SER A 47 9.98 -0.28 -3.95
CA SER A 47 8.75 -1.07 -4.17
C SER A 47 8.70 -2.34 -3.30
N ARG A 48 9.84 -3.02 -3.13
CA ARG A 48 9.96 -4.16 -2.20
C ARG A 48 9.72 -3.73 -0.75
N ASN A 49 10.29 -2.60 -0.35
CA ASN A 49 10.12 -2.06 1.00
C ASN A 49 8.66 -1.67 1.28
N PHE A 50 7.96 -1.17 0.26
CA PHE A 50 6.52 -0.91 0.35
C PHE A 50 5.72 -2.19 0.54
N ALA A 51 6.01 -3.24 -0.23
CA ALA A 51 5.37 -4.55 -0.04
C ALA A 51 5.59 -5.09 1.37
N ASN A 52 6.81 -4.96 1.91
CA ASN A 52 7.13 -5.33 3.28
C ASN A 52 6.38 -4.47 4.32
N LYS A 53 6.15 -3.18 4.05
CA LYS A 53 5.35 -2.31 4.93
C LYS A 53 3.90 -2.80 5.01
N ILE A 54 3.31 -3.15 3.86
CA ILE A 54 1.95 -3.74 3.81
C ILE A 54 1.90 -5.05 4.60
N TRP A 55 2.87 -5.93 4.39
CA TRP A 55 2.96 -7.20 5.11
C TRP A 55 3.03 -6.99 6.63
N ASN A 56 3.90 -6.09 7.10
CA ASN A 56 4.05 -5.81 8.52
C ASN A 56 2.79 -5.17 9.12
N ALA A 57 2.13 -4.27 8.40
CA ALA A 57 0.86 -3.68 8.82
C ALA A 57 -0.23 -4.75 8.94
N SER A 58 -0.34 -5.63 7.95
CA SER A 58 -1.31 -6.74 7.95
C SER A 58 -1.03 -7.71 9.10
N ARG A 59 0.23 -8.06 9.33
CA ARG A 59 0.63 -8.92 10.44
C ARG A 59 0.30 -8.29 11.80
N PHE A 60 0.54 -6.99 11.97
CA PHE A 60 0.16 -6.26 13.16
C PHE A 60 -1.35 -6.34 13.42
N ILE A 61 -2.17 -6.14 12.38
CA ILE A 61 -3.63 -6.23 12.47
C ILE A 61 -4.03 -7.65 12.87
N MET A 62 -3.55 -8.67 12.19
CA MET A 62 -3.89 -10.07 12.45
C MET A 62 -3.55 -10.49 13.89
N MET A 63 -2.39 -10.12 14.39
CA MET A 63 -1.98 -10.40 15.77
C MET A 63 -2.90 -9.77 16.82
N ASN A 64 -3.54 -8.64 16.51
CA ASN A 64 -4.50 -7.99 17.40
C ASN A 64 -5.91 -8.59 17.23
N LEU A 65 -6.29 -9.02 16.03
CA LEU A 65 -7.56 -9.68 15.78
C LEU A 65 -7.66 -11.06 16.44
N GLU A 66 -6.56 -11.81 16.54
CA GLU A 66 -6.52 -13.11 17.24
C GLU A 66 -6.92 -13.00 18.71
N LYS A 67 -6.78 -11.82 19.31
CA LYS A 67 -7.05 -11.54 20.73
C LYS A 67 -8.39 -10.84 20.97
N ALA A 68 -9.15 -10.57 19.92
CA ALA A 68 -10.39 -9.80 20.00
C ALA A 68 -11.57 -10.57 19.41
N GLU A 69 -12.74 -10.43 20.02
CA GLU A 69 -13.98 -10.85 19.39
C GLU A 69 -14.36 -9.85 18.29
N VAL A 70 -14.28 -10.29 17.04
CA VAL A 70 -14.63 -9.46 15.89
C VAL A 70 -16.16 -9.56 15.67
N PRO A 71 -16.91 -8.46 15.80
CA PRO A 71 -18.33 -8.48 15.53
C PRO A 71 -18.61 -8.77 14.05
N SER A 72 -19.72 -9.45 13.75
CA SER A 72 -20.15 -9.77 12.39
C SER A 72 -20.50 -8.53 11.55
N GLU A 73 -20.90 -7.45 12.22
CA GLU A 73 -21.25 -6.18 11.59
C GLU A 73 -20.43 -5.04 12.19
N MET A 74 -20.14 -4.02 11.37
CA MET A 74 -19.42 -2.83 11.81
C MET A 74 -20.25 -2.06 12.85
N PRO A 75 -19.75 -1.86 14.09
CA PRO A 75 -20.49 -1.16 15.15
C PRO A 75 -20.44 0.37 14.90
N LYS A 76 -21.34 0.86 14.06
CA LYS A 76 -21.38 2.27 13.61
C LYS A 76 -21.42 3.28 14.77
N ASP A 77 -22.07 2.91 15.87
CA ASP A 77 -22.24 3.78 17.05
C ASP A 77 -20.96 3.90 17.90
N LYS A 78 -20.01 2.99 17.71
CA LYS A 78 -18.74 2.95 18.46
C LYS A 78 -17.55 3.53 17.72
N LEU A 79 -17.76 4.02 16.49
CA LEU A 79 -16.69 4.60 15.67
C LEU A 79 -16.21 5.92 16.27
N THR A 80 -14.92 5.99 16.51
CA THR A 80 -14.24 7.24 16.92
C THR A 80 -14.07 8.20 15.73
N LEU A 81 -13.58 9.40 15.99
CA LEU A 81 -13.30 10.37 14.95
C LEU A 81 -12.24 9.84 13.96
N ALA A 82 -11.20 9.16 14.46
CA ALA A 82 -10.17 8.55 13.63
C ALA A 82 -10.74 7.46 12.70
N ASP A 83 -11.65 6.62 13.22
CA ASP A 83 -12.30 5.58 12.42
C ASP A 83 -13.17 6.18 11.31
N LYS A 84 -13.94 7.22 11.61
CA LYS A 84 -14.75 7.94 10.63
C LYS A 84 -13.89 8.64 9.58
N TRP A 85 -12.77 9.22 10.01
CA TRP A 85 -11.81 9.87 9.11
C TRP A 85 -11.23 8.89 8.11
N ILE A 86 -10.68 7.74 8.55
CA ILE A 86 -10.06 6.79 7.63
C ILE A 86 -11.10 6.15 6.69
N LEU A 87 -12.31 5.87 7.15
CA LEU A 87 -13.40 5.38 6.31
C LEU A 87 -13.80 6.39 5.23
N SER A 88 -13.88 7.67 5.57
CA SER A 88 -14.11 8.74 4.60
C SER A 88 -13.00 8.79 3.55
N LYS A 89 -11.73 8.68 3.98
CA LYS A 89 -10.57 8.67 3.09
C LYS A 89 -10.58 7.48 2.13
N VAL A 90 -10.89 6.28 2.63
CA VAL A 90 -11.02 5.07 1.77
C VAL A 90 -12.10 5.25 0.72
N ASN A 91 -13.26 5.80 1.07
CA ASN A 91 -14.34 6.03 0.11
C ASN A 91 -13.94 7.06 -0.97
N THR A 92 -13.27 8.15 -0.58
CA THR A 92 -12.74 9.13 -1.52
C THR A 92 -11.70 8.48 -2.44
N LEU A 93 -10.76 7.74 -1.87
CA LEU A 93 -9.74 7.02 -2.63
C LEU A 93 -10.36 6.05 -3.64
N ALA A 94 -11.36 5.26 -3.24
CA ALA A 94 -12.04 4.33 -4.13
C ALA A 94 -12.64 5.03 -5.36
N THR A 95 -13.29 6.18 -5.15
CA THR A 95 -13.84 6.99 -6.25
C THR A 95 -12.74 7.51 -7.16
N GLU A 96 -11.70 8.12 -6.59
CA GLU A 96 -10.60 8.70 -7.36
C GLU A 96 -9.80 7.66 -8.14
N VAL A 97 -9.56 6.48 -7.54
CA VAL A 97 -8.87 5.37 -8.21
C VAL A 97 -9.72 4.86 -9.36
N THR A 98 -11.02 4.68 -9.16
CA THR A 98 -11.94 4.24 -10.22
C THR A 98 -11.92 5.23 -11.38
N ASP A 99 -12.06 6.52 -11.12
CA ASP A 99 -12.03 7.57 -12.14
C ASP A 99 -10.72 7.60 -12.94
N ASN A 100 -9.57 7.41 -12.27
CA ASN A 100 -8.27 7.36 -12.95
C ASN A 100 -8.11 6.07 -13.77
N MET A 101 -8.59 4.93 -13.26
CA MET A 101 -8.58 3.66 -14.00
C MET A 101 -9.42 3.75 -15.26
N ASP A 102 -10.62 4.36 -15.20
CA ASP A 102 -11.51 4.55 -16.36
C ASP A 102 -10.90 5.45 -17.43
N ARG A 103 -10.00 6.37 -17.03
CA ARG A 103 -9.21 7.23 -17.94
C ARG A 103 -7.90 6.61 -18.40
N TYR A 104 -7.60 5.36 -18.00
CA TYR A 104 -6.31 4.70 -18.24
C TYR A 104 -5.10 5.42 -17.63
N GLU A 105 -5.31 6.22 -16.59
CA GLU A 105 -4.26 6.91 -15.81
C GLU A 105 -3.72 6.00 -14.70
N LEU A 106 -3.24 4.82 -15.09
CA LEU A 106 -2.90 3.73 -14.16
C LEU A 106 -1.81 4.12 -13.16
N GLY A 107 -0.81 4.88 -13.59
CA GLY A 107 0.28 5.34 -12.72
C GLY A 107 -0.24 6.27 -11.61
N ILE A 108 -1.20 7.14 -11.92
CA ILE A 108 -1.83 8.04 -10.94
C ILE A 108 -2.68 7.23 -9.95
N ALA A 109 -3.49 6.28 -10.45
CA ALA A 109 -4.30 5.41 -9.62
C ALA A 109 -3.46 4.63 -8.61
N VAL A 110 -2.36 4.02 -9.07
CA VAL A 110 -1.44 3.26 -8.19
C VAL A 110 -0.75 4.17 -7.18
N GLN A 111 -0.31 5.38 -7.59
CA GLN A 111 0.31 6.33 -6.68
C GLN A 111 -0.62 6.77 -5.56
N LYS A 112 -1.89 7.04 -5.85
CA LYS A 112 -2.91 7.38 -4.83
C LYS A 112 -3.09 6.25 -3.80
N VAL A 113 -3.13 5.00 -4.24
CA VAL A 113 -3.19 3.84 -3.34
C VAL A 113 -1.92 3.73 -2.48
N TYR A 114 -0.75 3.96 -3.09
CA TYR A 114 0.53 3.95 -2.40
C TYR A 114 0.55 4.99 -1.28
N ASP A 115 0.23 6.25 -1.59
CA ASP A 115 0.25 7.37 -0.64
C ASP A 115 -0.74 7.14 0.50
N PHE A 116 -1.96 6.68 0.19
CA PHE A 116 -2.96 6.35 1.20
C PHE A 116 -2.47 5.26 2.17
N ILE A 117 -1.93 4.16 1.65
CA ILE A 117 -1.45 3.06 2.51
C ILE A 117 -0.26 3.51 3.35
N TRP A 118 0.69 4.22 2.74
CA TRP A 118 1.90 4.63 3.43
C TRP A 118 1.61 5.67 4.50
N GLU A 119 1.02 6.78 4.12
CA GLU A 119 0.86 7.96 4.98
C GLU A 119 -0.40 7.86 5.85
N GLU A 120 -1.58 7.75 5.22
CA GLU A 120 -2.83 7.89 5.95
C GLU A 120 -3.14 6.66 6.80
N PHE A 121 -2.95 5.46 6.24
CA PHE A 121 -3.26 4.22 6.94
C PHE A 121 -2.15 3.82 7.93
N CYS A 122 -0.90 3.67 7.44
CA CYS A 122 0.18 3.16 8.27
C CYS A 122 0.72 4.22 9.25
N ASP A 123 1.02 5.43 8.77
CA ASP A 123 1.70 6.43 9.60
C ASP A 123 0.71 7.18 10.51
N TRP A 124 -0.55 7.33 10.10
CA TRP A 124 -1.55 8.02 10.94
C TRP A 124 -2.53 7.08 11.61
N TYR A 125 -3.34 6.35 10.85
CA TYR A 125 -4.44 5.60 11.44
C TYR A 125 -3.97 4.48 12.37
N ILE A 126 -3.01 3.67 11.96
CA ILE A 126 -2.45 2.61 12.82
C ILE A 126 -1.91 3.20 14.12
N GLU A 127 -1.17 4.32 14.07
CA GLU A 127 -0.63 4.95 15.26
C GLU A 127 -1.74 5.50 16.19
N MET A 128 -2.78 6.10 15.61
CA MET A 128 -3.93 6.59 16.40
C MET A 128 -4.72 5.48 17.09
N VAL A 129 -4.77 4.27 16.53
CA VAL A 129 -5.51 3.15 17.13
C VAL A 129 -4.68 2.31 18.10
N LYS A 130 -3.35 2.36 18.03
CA LYS A 130 -2.45 1.61 18.95
C LYS A 130 -2.81 1.76 20.44
N PRO A 131 -3.06 2.95 20.98
CA PRO A 131 -3.41 3.09 22.38
C PRO A 131 -4.65 2.28 22.77
N ARG A 132 -5.66 2.20 21.89
CA ARG A 132 -6.88 1.41 22.13
C ARG A 132 -6.59 -0.10 22.13
N LEU A 133 -5.72 -0.53 21.22
CA LEU A 133 -5.35 -1.95 21.11
C LEU A 133 -4.53 -2.40 22.33
N TYR A 134 -3.64 -1.56 22.84
CA TYR A 134 -2.84 -1.89 24.03
C TYR A 134 -3.62 -1.76 25.33
N LEU A 135 -4.51 -0.80 25.45
CA LEU A 135 -5.34 -0.63 26.65
C LEU A 135 -6.36 -1.76 26.81
N SER A 136 -6.89 -2.32 25.72
CA SER A 136 -7.76 -3.48 25.81
C SER A 136 -7.08 -4.74 26.35
N LEU A 137 -5.75 -4.81 26.28
CA LEU A 137 -4.94 -5.91 26.84
C LEU A 137 -4.60 -5.74 28.32
N ILE A 138 -4.78 -4.55 28.89
CA ILE A 138 -4.49 -4.25 30.30
C ILE A 138 -5.73 -4.45 31.19
N HIS A 139 -6.91 -4.55 30.59
CA HIS A 139 -8.21 -4.70 31.30
C HIS A 139 -8.78 -6.14 31.27
N ILE A 140 -7.92 -7.14 31.04
CA ILE A 140 -8.27 -8.55 31.25
C ILE A 140 -7.63 -9.04 32.53
#